data_ef420b99b60642d13006c339f8543992
#
_entry.id   ef420b99b60642d13006c339f8543992
#
_cell.length_a   1.000
_cell.length_b   1.000
_cell.length_c   1.000
_cell.angle_alpha   90.00
_cell.angle_beta   90.00
_cell.angle_gamma   90.00
#
_symmetry.space_group_name_H-M   'P 1'
#
loop_
_entity.id
_entity.type
_entity.pdbx_description
1 polymer ?
#
loop_
_entity_poly.entity_id
_entity_poly.type
_entity_poly.pdbx_seq_one_letter_code
_entity_poly.pdbx_strand_id
1 'polypeptide(L)'
;MGRGSIRSEIRQRLPRIVINLTVAFMFWIISQVGPLFVKDLVIPGISMPPPFDTVSSIVGLTATLIAMIFLVRAISDILFFVDLSAEIMVRTLGIKERRPLKRVSRDLTYIILTLLIATAASPILSSIPQIGGYLMAAVSLVAFGIFLVLIYDVGKVIHKVLREKTRRIADWIGSFLEEKNHRNGG
;
A
#
# COMPACT_ATOMS: atom_id res chain seq x y z
N MET A 1 22.00 6.03 -14.24
CA MET A 1 20.81 6.75 -14.71
C MET A 1 21.07 8.24 -14.52
N GLY A 2 20.97 9.04 -15.60
CA GLY A 2 21.23 10.48 -15.55
C GLY A 2 20.11 11.24 -14.85
N ARG A 3 20.45 12.35 -14.17
CA ARG A 3 19.47 13.21 -13.46
C ARG A 3 18.30 13.68 -14.36
N GLY A 4 18.49 13.74 -15.68
CA GLY A 4 17.44 14.12 -16.64
C GLY A 4 16.34 13.08 -16.82
N SER A 5 16.67 11.78 -16.77
CA SER A 5 15.68 10.71 -16.94
C SER A 5 14.72 10.58 -15.75
N ILE A 6 15.21 10.76 -14.53
CA ILE A 6 14.39 10.71 -13.31
C ILE A 6 13.36 11.86 -13.28
N ARG A 7 13.77 13.05 -13.66
CA ARG A 7 12.89 14.23 -13.66
C ARG A 7 11.76 14.12 -14.70
N SER A 8 12.05 13.56 -15.86
CA SER A 8 11.03 13.30 -16.89
C SER A 8 10.04 12.22 -16.47
N GLU A 9 10.50 11.14 -15.84
CA GLU A 9 9.63 10.08 -15.33
C GLU A 9 8.71 10.56 -14.20
N ILE A 10 9.21 11.35 -13.25
CA ILE A 10 8.40 11.98 -12.20
C ILE A 10 7.30 12.84 -12.83
N ARG A 11 7.67 13.71 -13.78
CA ARG A 11 6.73 14.62 -14.44
C ARG A 11 5.64 13.88 -15.22
N GLN A 12 5.92 12.69 -15.71
CA GLN A 12 4.95 11.88 -16.44
C GLN A 12 4.06 11.02 -15.54
N ARG A 13 4.59 10.46 -14.44
CA ARG A 13 3.87 9.56 -13.54
C ARG A 13 3.01 10.28 -12.51
N LEU A 14 3.46 11.42 -12.00
CA LEU A 14 2.73 12.18 -10.98
C LEU A 14 1.31 12.54 -11.40
N PRO A 15 1.06 13.12 -12.61
CA PRO A 15 -0.30 13.39 -13.06
C PRO A 15 -1.15 12.13 -13.19
N ARG A 16 -0.56 11.00 -13.61
CA ARG A 16 -1.29 9.72 -13.72
C ARG A 16 -1.75 9.21 -12.37
N ILE A 17 -0.91 9.30 -11.34
CA ILE A 17 -1.29 8.93 -9.97
C ILE A 17 -2.46 9.78 -9.51
N VAL A 18 -2.37 11.09 -9.67
CA VAL A 18 -3.44 12.01 -9.24
C VAL A 18 -4.75 11.69 -9.96
N ILE A 19 -4.70 11.51 -11.28
CA ILE A 19 -5.89 11.19 -12.07
C ILE A 19 -6.46 9.83 -11.65
N ASN A 20 -5.64 8.79 -11.57
CA ASN A 20 -6.10 7.45 -11.21
C ASN A 20 -6.68 7.43 -9.78
N LEU A 21 -6.06 8.13 -8.83
CA LEU A 21 -6.55 8.22 -7.47
C LEU A 21 -7.88 8.99 -7.38
N THR A 22 -7.98 10.11 -8.11
CA THR A 22 -9.22 10.91 -8.18
C THR A 22 -10.36 10.08 -8.78
N VAL A 23 -10.12 9.38 -9.90
CA VAL A 23 -11.11 8.53 -10.55
C VAL A 23 -11.51 7.37 -9.63
N ALA A 24 -10.55 6.70 -8.99
CA ALA A 24 -10.81 5.65 -8.01
C ALA A 24 -11.71 6.14 -6.88
N PHE A 25 -11.41 7.32 -6.33
CA PHE A 25 -12.18 7.94 -5.25
C PHE A 25 -13.60 8.32 -5.71
N MET A 26 -13.75 8.88 -6.90
CA MET A 26 -15.08 9.19 -7.47
C MET A 26 -15.92 7.92 -7.63
N PHE A 27 -15.36 6.87 -8.21
CA PHE A 27 -16.08 5.60 -8.37
C PHE A 27 -16.35 4.91 -7.04
N TRP A 28 -15.48 5.07 -6.05
CA TRP A 28 -15.73 4.61 -4.69
C TRP A 28 -16.94 5.33 -4.06
N ILE A 29 -17.05 6.66 -4.22
CA ILE A 29 -18.25 7.41 -3.80
C ILE A 29 -19.48 6.92 -4.55
N ILE A 30 -19.39 6.75 -5.87
CA ILE A 30 -20.50 6.25 -6.68
C ILE A 30 -20.94 4.86 -6.21
N SER A 31 -20.01 3.99 -5.81
CA SER A 31 -20.34 2.66 -5.31
C SER A 31 -21.13 2.68 -4.00
N GLN A 32 -20.96 3.72 -3.16
CA GLN A 32 -21.70 3.90 -1.92
C GLN A 32 -23.03 4.61 -2.11
N VAL A 33 -23.05 5.62 -2.95
CA VAL A 33 -24.19 6.53 -3.11
C VAL A 33 -25.09 6.11 -4.28
N GLY A 34 -24.51 5.61 -5.36
CA GLY A 34 -25.24 5.20 -6.56
C GLY A 34 -26.38 4.21 -6.32
N PRO A 35 -26.17 3.14 -5.51
CA PRO A 35 -27.22 2.21 -5.15
C PRO A 35 -28.46 2.85 -4.53
N LEU A 36 -28.31 3.96 -3.81
CA LEU A 36 -29.42 4.66 -3.16
C LEU A 36 -30.38 5.28 -4.17
N PHE A 37 -29.87 5.74 -5.31
CA PHE A 37 -30.69 6.37 -6.36
C PHE A 37 -31.45 5.35 -7.21
N VAL A 38 -31.00 4.12 -7.27
CA VAL A 38 -31.58 3.06 -8.10
C VAL A 38 -32.24 1.94 -7.28
N LYS A 39 -32.43 2.18 -5.96
CA LYS A 39 -32.91 1.18 -5.02
C LYS A 39 -34.28 0.60 -5.42
N ASP A 40 -35.15 1.43 -5.96
CA ASP A 40 -36.52 1.07 -6.33
C ASP A 40 -36.67 0.63 -7.81
N LEU A 41 -35.56 0.60 -8.57
CA LEU A 41 -35.56 0.13 -9.94
C LEU A 41 -35.48 -1.42 -9.96
N VAL A 42 -36.58 -2.01 -10.42
CA VAL A 42 -36.67 -3.46 -10.66
C VAL A 42 -36.64 -3.70 -12.18
N ILE A 43 -35.81 -4.64 -12.61
CA ILE A 43 -35.79 -5.05 -14.03
C ILE A 43 -36.86 -6.12 -14.23
N PRO A 44 -38.00 -5.84 -14.92
CA PRO A 44 -39.05 -6.82 -15.10
C PRO A 44 -38.55 -8.01 -15.91
N GLY A 45 -38.82 -9.22 -15.44
CA GLY A 45 -38.53 -10.45 -16.18
C GLY A 45 -37.11 -10.99 -16.06
N ILE A 46 -36.25 -10.36 -15.27
CA ILE A 46 -34.90 -10.87 -15.01
C ILE A 46 -34.78 -11.25 -13.53
N SER A 47 -34.75 -12.54 -13.22
CA SER A 47 -34.38 -13.05 -11.92
C SER A 47 -32.94 -13.53 -11.97
N MET A 48 -32.00 -12.71 -11.47
CA MET A 48 -30.60 -13.10 -11.33
C MET A 48 -30.33 -13.59 -9.91
N PRO A 49 -29.40 -14.53 -9.74
CA PRO A 49 -28.97 -14.94 -8.40
C PRO A 49 -28.22 -13.79 -7.70
N PRO A 50 -28.27 -13.69 -6.36
CA PRO A 50 -27.44 -12.74 -5.63
C PRO A 50 -25.95 -12.94 -5.97
N PRO A 51 -25.18 -11.86 -6.08
CA PRO A 51 -25.45 -10.45 -5.75
C PRO A 51 -26.02 -9.61 -6.91
N PHE A 52 -26.51 -10.22 -7.99
CA PHE A 52 -26.95 -9.53 -9.22
C PHE A 52 -28.47 -9.42 -9.29
N ASP A 53 -29.17 -9.66 -8.20
CA ASP A 53 -30.61 -9.69 -8.08
C ASP A 53 -31.27 -8.30 -8.15
N THR A 54 -30.53 -7.24 -7.91
CA THR A 54 -31.06 -5.87 -7.92
C THR A 54 -30.17 -4.93 -8.74
N VAL A 55 -30.79 -3.92 -9.35
CA VAL A 55 -30.06 -2.88 -10.08
C VAL A 55 -29.07 -2.16 -9.18
N SER A 56 -29.45 -1.93 -7.91
CA SER A 56 -28.59 -1.27 -6.93
C SER A 56 -27.31 -2.08 -6.66
N SER A 57 -27.41 -3.40 -6.55
CA SER A 57 -26.25 -4.28 -6.36
C SER A 57 -25.31 -4.26 -7.57
N ILE A 58 -25.89 -4.30 -8.78
CA ILE A 58 -25.12 -4.24 -10.03
C ILE A 58 -24.35 -2.92 -10.14
N VAL A 59 -25.03 -1.80 -9.87
CA VAL A 59 -24.39 -0.46 -9.89
C VAL A 59 -23.28 -0.36 -8.85
N GLY A 60 -23.52 -0.80 -7.61
CA GLY A 60 -22.55 -0.78 -6.53
C GLY A 60 -21.31 -1.63 -6.85
N LEU A 61 -21.53 -2.87 -7.32
CA LEU A 61 -20.46 -3.79 -7.70
C LEU A 61 -19.64 -3.27 -8.89
N THR A 62 -20.32 -2.80 -9.94
CA THR A 62 -19.63 -2.27 -11.13
C THR A 62 -18.77 -1.07 -10.77
N ALA A 63 -19.32 -0.12 -10.00
CA ALA A 63 -18.56 1.04 -9.54
C ALA A 63 -17.37 0.65 -8.65
N THR A 64 -17.54 -0.33 -7.75
CA THR A 64 -16.46 -0.87 -6.91
C THR A 64 -15.34 -1.49 -7.75
N LEU A 65 -15.69 -2.30 -8.75
CA LEU A 65 -14.70 -2.92 -9.64
C LEU A 65 -13.92 -1.86 -10.43
N ILE A 66 -14.60 -0.84 -10.95
CA ILE A 66 -13.94 0.27 -11.65
C ILE A 66 -13.00 1.00 -10.69
N ALA A 67 -13.46 1.36 -9.50
CA ALA A 67 -12.64 2.00 -8.47
C ALA A 67 -11.38 1.18 -8.17
N MET A 68 -11.51 -0.15 -8.03
CA MET A 68 -10.41 -1.06 -7.76
C MET A 68 -9.37 -1.09 -8.89
N ILE A 69 -9.81 -1.09 -10.16
CA ILE A 69 -8.90 -1.06 -11.31
C ILE A 69 -8.04 0.21 -11.29
N PHE A 70 -8.65 1.38 -11.08
CA PHE A 70 -7.93 2.65 -11.03
C PHE A 70 -7.04 2.73 -9.79
N LEU A 71 -7.46 2.19 -8.66
CA LEU A 71 -6.67 2.11 -7.44
C LEU A 71 -5.41 1.26 -7.63
N VAL A 72 -5.52 0.07 -8.22
CA VAL A 72 -4.37 -0.80 -8.54
C VAL A 72 -3.40 -0.10 -9.49
N ARG A 73 -3.89 0.64 -10.48
CA ARG A 73 -3.04 1.46 -11.36
C ARG A 73 -2.33 2.57 -10.59
N ALA A 74 -3.02 3.29 -9.72
CA ALA A 74 -2.41 4.32 -8.89
C ALA A 74 -1.30 3.76 -7.99
N ILE A 75 -1.55 2.61 -7.34
CA ILE A 75 -0.57 1.92 -6.50
C ILE A 75 0.66 1.51 -7.30
N SER A 76 0.49 0.98 -8.52
CA SER A 76 1.61 0.59 -9.38
C SER A 76 2.53 1.78 -9.72
N ASP A 77 1.96 2.96 -9.93
CA ASP A 77 2.72 4.18 -10.15
C ASP A 77 3.34 4.72 -8.84
N ILE A 78 2.65 4.60 -7.70
CA ILE A 78 3.18 4.97 -6.37
C ILE A 78 4.38 4.10 -6.00
N LEU A 79 4.39 2.80 -6.33
CA LEU A 79 5.53 1.90 -6.12
C LEU A 79 6.83 2.46 -6.69
N PHE A 80 6.77 3.05 -7.87
CA PHE A 80 7.92 3.71 -8.49
C PHE A 80 8.44 4.88 -7.63
N PHE A 81 7.55 5.70 -7.08
CA PHE A 81 7.96 6.81 -6.20
C PHE A 81 8.53 6.32 -4.88
N VAL A 82 8.00 5.24 -4.35
CA VAL A 82 8.50 4.58 -3.16
C VAL A 82 9.93 4.07 -3.37
N ASP A 83 10.20 3.39 -4.50
CA ASP A 83 11.55 2.95 -4.88
C ASP A 83 12.51 4.14 -5.06
N LEU A 84 12.05 5.23 -5.69
CA LEU A 84 12.83 6.44 -5.90
C LEU A 84 13.14 7.17 -4.57
N SER A 85 12.13 7.29 -3.69
CA SER A 85 12.31 7.89 -2.36
C SER A 85 13.28 7.09 -1.50
N ALA A 86 13.22 5.76 -1.56
CA ALA A 86 14.17 4.89 -0.90
C ALA A 86 15.61 5.12 -1.43
N GLU A 87 15.79 5.34 -2.74
CA GLU A 87 17.11 5.63 -3.31
C GLU A 87 17.66 7.00 -2.85
N ILE A 88 16.81 8.03 -2.80
CA ILE A 88 17.18 9.37 -2.30
C ILE A 88 17.54 9.28 -0.81
N MET A 89 16.74 8.60 -0.02
CA MET A 89 16.93 8.46 1.42
C MET A 89 18.24 7.71 1.76
N VAL A 90 18.59 6.68 0.98
CA VAL A 90 19.87 5.97 1.09
C VAL A 90 21.05 6.91 0.81
N ARG A 91 20.95 7.72 -0.22
CA ARG A 91 22.01 8.69 -0.57
C ARG A 91 22.18 9.77 0.51
N THR A 92 21.06 10.30 1.04
CA THR A 92 21.09 11.38 2.04
C THR A 92 21.56 10.88 3.41
N LEU A 93 21.18 9.66 3.79
CA LEU A 93 21.54 9.07 5.09
C LEU A 93 22.91 8.36 5.10
N GLY A 94 23.61 8.31 3.95
CA GLY A 94 24.91 7.66 3.86
C GLY A 94 24.89 6.15 4.16
N ILE A 95 23.73 5.49 4.02
CA ILE A 95 23.56 4.07 4.28
C ILE A 95 24.17 3.29 3.10
N LYS A 96 25.23 2.52 3.35
CA LYS A 96 25.93 1.74 2.32
C LYS A 96 25.09 0.62 1.70
N GLU A 97 24.13 0.07 2.45
CA GLU A 97 23.26 -1.01 1.97
C GLU A 97 21.89 -0.49 1.48
N ARG A 98 21.70 -0.48 0.16
CA ARG A 98 20.42 -0.10 -0.49
C ARG A 98 19.31 -1.15 -0.34
N ARG A 99 19.68 -2.43 -0.18
CA ARG A 99 18.74 -3.57 -0.19
C ARG A 99 17.69 -3.56 0.93
N PRO A 100 18.02 -3.23 2.20
CA PRO A 100 17.05 -3.30 3.29
C PRO A 100 15.89 -2.30 3.15
N LEU A 101 16.20 -1.04 2.80
CA LEU A 101 15.19 0.02 2.68
C LEU A 101 14.23 -0.21 1.50
N LYS A 102 14.75 -0.71 0.38
CA LYS A 102 13.91 -1.07 -0.77
C LYS A 102 12.95 -2.21 -0.42
N ARG A 103 13.36 -3.15 0.41
CA ARG A 103 12.51 -4.23 0.90
C ARG A 103 11.39 -3.71 1.78
N VAL A 104 11.69 -2.90 2.80
CA VAL A 104 10.68 -2.27 3.68
C VAL A 104 9.65 -1.49 2.90
N SER A 105 10.09 -0.68 1.96
CA SER A 105 9.22 0.13 1.11
C SER A 105 8.24 -0.72 0.30
N ARG A 106 8.73 -1.81 -0.27
CA ARG A 106 7.91 -2.77 -1.02
C ARG A 106 6.93 -3.52 -0.11
N ASP A 107 7.39 -3.95 1.07
CA ASP A 107 6.57 -4.67 2.03
C ASP A 107 5.45 -3.77 2.57
N LEU A 108 5.74 -2.49 2.83
CA LEU A 108 4.72 -1.50 3.22
C LEU A 108 3.65 -1.32 2.13
N THR A 109 4.07 -1.31 0.87
CA THR A 109 3.11 -1.22 -0.25
C THR A 109 2.26 -2.47 -0.36
N TYR A 110 2.83 -3.66 -0.14
CA TYR A 110 2.05 -4.90 -0.12
C TYR A 110 1.06 -4.94 1.04
N ILE A 111 1.39 -4.38 2.21
CA ILE A 111 0.44 -4.21 3.32
C ILE A 111 -0.76 -3.38 2.86
N ILE A 112 -0.49 -2.20 2.30
CA ILE A 112 -1.54 -1.30 1.81
C ILE A 112 -2.39 -1.99 0.73
N LEU A 113 -1.75 -2.65 -0.23
CA LEU A 113 -2.43 -3.36 -1.31
C LEU A 113 -3.32 -4.50 -0.77
N THR A 114 -2.81 -5.29 0.17
CA THR A 114 -3.57 -6.39 0.79
C THR A 114 -4.81 -5.87 1.51
N LEU A 115 -4.67 -4.79 2.29
CA LEU A 115 -5.79 -4.16 2.99
C LEU A 115 -6.84 -3.61 2.00
N LEU A 116 -6.39 -2.97 0.92
CA LEU A 116 -7.29 -2.44 -0.11
C LEU A 116 -8.04 -3.54 -0.85
N ILE A 117 -7.36 -4.62 -1.23
CA ILE A 117 -8.00 -5.77 -1.89
C ILE A 117 -9.01 -6.43 -0.94
N ALA A 118 -8.65 -6.65 0.32
CA ALA A 118 -9.55 -7.23 1.30
C ALA A 118 -10.80 -6.36 1.52
N THR A 119 -10.63 -5.03 1.63
CA THR A 119 -11.72 -4.08 1.78
C THR A 119 -12.61 -4.03 0.53
N ALA A 120 -12.02 -4.01 -0.66
CA ALA A 120 -12.78 -3.98 -1.92
C ALA A 120 -13.51 -5.32 -2.21
N ALA A 121 -12.96 -6.45 -1.77
CA ALA A 121 -13.61 -7.75 -1.91
C ALA A 121 -14.79 -7.94 -0.92
N SER A 122 -14.79 -7.21 0.20
CA SER A 122 -15.77 -7.35 1.26
C SER A 122 -17.24 -7.28 0.79
N PRO A 123 -17.69 -6.25 0.04
CA PRO A 123 -19.07 -6.17 -0.42
C PRO A 123 -19.47 -7.33 -1.35
N ILE A 124 -18.52 -7.78 -2.18
CA ILE A 124 -18.75 -8.86 -3.14
C ILE A 124 -18.94 -10.19 -2.39
N LEU A 125 -18.05 -10.47 -1.45
CA LEU A 125 -18.09 -11.72 -0.69
C LEU A 125 -19.27 -11.77 0.27
N SER A 126 -19.57 -10.68 0.96
CA SER A 126 -20.68 -10.61 1.91
C SER A 126 -22.05 -10.75 1.25
N SER A 127 -22.17 -10.43 -0.04
CA SER A 127 -23.44 -10.55 -0.79
C SER A 127 -23.77 -11.99 -1.21
N ILE A 128 -22.86 -12.96 -1.03
CA ILE A 128 -23.12 -14.37 -1.34
C ILE A 128 -23.93 -15.01 -0.20
N PRO A 129 -25.18 -15.46 -0.44
CA PRO A 129 -26.01 -16.04 0.60
C PRO A 129 -25.35 -17.26 1.22
N GLN A 130 -25.58 -17.50 2.50
CA GLN A 130 -25.16 -18.65 3.32
C GLN A 130 -23.64 -18.80 3.52
N ILE A 131 -22.80 -18.55 2.51
CA ILE A 131 -21.34 -18.76 2.60
C ILE A 131 -20.54 -17.46 2.66
N GLY A 132 -21.15 -16.31 2.36
CA GLY A 132 -20.45 -15.02 2.29
C GLY A 132 -19.72 -14.64 3.59
N GLY A 133 -20.34 -14.90 4.73
CA GLY A 133 -19.72 -14.69 6.04
C GLY A 133 -18.46 -15.53 6.27
N TYR A 134 -18.49 -16.80 5.88
CA TYR A 134 -17.34 -17.71 5.99
C TYR A 134 -16.21 -17.31 5.04
N LEU A 135 -16.56 -16.94 3.79
CA LEU A 135 -15.57 -16.45 2.82
C LEU A 135 -14.92 -15.17 3.30
N MET A 136 -15.70 -14.25 3.86
CA MET A 136 -15.20 -13.00 4.42
C MET A 136 -14.27 -13.24 5.60
N ALA A 137 -14.62 -14.14 6.50
CA ALA A 137 -13.77 -14.56 7.61
C ALA A 137 -12.45 -15.18 7.12
N ALA A 138 -12.52 -16.05 6.11
CA ALA A 138 -11.32 -16.66 5.51
C ALA A 138 -10.40 -15.60 4.87
N VAL A 139 -10.95 -14.69 4.05
CA VAL A 139 -10.18 -13.60 3.44
C VAL A 139 -9.55 -12.69 4.49
N SER A 140 -10.31 -12.34 5.54
CA SER A 140 -9.79 -11.51 6.63
C SER A 140 -8.66 -12.21 7.40
N LEU A 141 -8.78 -13.51 7.63
CA LEU A 141 -7.72 -14.29 8.29
C LEU A 141 -6.46 -14.37 7.44
N VAL A 142 -6.59 -14.59 6.13
CA VAL A 142 -5.46 -14.60 5.19
C VAL A 142 -4.81 -13.22 5.11
N ALA A 143 -5.60 -12.15 4.96
CA ALA A 143 -5.11 -10.79 4.93
C ALA A 143 -4.37 -10.43 6.23
N PHE A 144 -4.90 -10.84 7.38
CA PHE A 144 -4.26 -10.65 8.68
C PHE A 144 -2.95 -11.42 8.80
N GLY A 145 -2.91 -12.67 8.31
CA GLY A 145 -1.68 -13.48 8.26
C GLY A 145 -0.59 -12.82 7.41
N ILE A 146 -0.94 -12.35 6.21
CA ILE A 146 -0.02 -11.60 5.33
C ILE A 146 0.47 -10.33 6.04
N PHE A 147 -0.43 -9.58 6.66
CA PHE A 147 -0.11 -8.38 7.42
C PHE A 147 0.91 -8.63 8.54
N LEU A 148 0.73 -9.71 9.33
CA LEU A 148 1.67 -10.07 10.39
C LEU A 148 3.07 -10.41 9.86
N VAL A 149 3.14 -11.18 8.76
CA VAL A 149 4.42 -11.54 8.13
C VAL A 149 5.14 -10.29 7.62
N LEU A 150 4.42 -9.39 6.95
CA LEU A 150 5.00 -8.16 6.41
C LEU A 150 5.45 -7.19 7.52
N ILE A 151 4.67 -7.04 8.60
CA ILE A 151 5.08 -6.24 9.76
C ILE A 151 6.33 -6.82 10.43
N TYR A 152 6.41 -8.15 10.57
CA TYR A 152 7.59 -8.80 11.10
C TYR A 152 8.84 -8.51 10.24
N ASP A 153 8.72 -8.60 8.91
CA ASP A 153 9.82 -8.30 7.98
C ASP A 153 10.26 -6.84 8.06
N VAL A 154 9.32 -5.91 8.11
CA VAL A 154 9.59 -4.48 8.32
C VAL A 154 10.31 -4.25 9.66
N GLY A 155 9.80 -4.84 10.75
CA GLY A 155 10.40 -4.74 12.09
C GLY A 155 11.84 -5.26 12.14
N LYS A 156 12.11 -6.39 11.49
CA LYS A 156 13.46 -6.97 11.38
C LYS A 156 14.44 -6.04 10.66
N VAL A 157 13.99 -5.39 9.59
CA VAL A 157 14.85 -4.45 8.86
C VAL A 157 15.11 -3.18 9.65
N ILE A 158 14.07 -2.62 10.29
CA ILE A 158 14.22 -1.44 11.17
C ILE A 158 15.20 -1.76 12.31
N HIS A 159 15.06 -2.90 12.97
CA HIS A 159 15.96 -3.33 14.02
C HIS A 159 17.43 -3.42 13.54
N LYS A 160 17.65 -4.01 12.35
CA LYS A 160 19.00 -4.09 11.74
C LYS A 160 19.60 -2.70 11.51
N VAL A 161 18.81 -1.77 10.92
CA VAL A 161 19.25 -0.40 10.62
C VAL A 161 19.57 0.39 11.90
N LEU A 162 18.74 0.26 12.93
CA LEU A 162 18.95 0.91 14.22
C LEU A 162 20.23 0.38 14.89
N ARG A 163 20.43 -0.93 14.91
CA ARG A 163 21.62 -1.56 15.50
C ARG A 163 22.93 -1.09 14.83
N GLU A 164 22.94 -0.96 13.51
CA GLU A 164 24.12 -0.47 12.79
C GLU A 164 24.41 1.01 13.10
N LYS A 165 23.37 1.85 13.23
CA LYS A 165 23.54 3.25 13.62
C LYS A 165 24.02 3.40 15.05
N THR A 166 23.45 2.66 15.98
CA THR A 166 23.86 2.69 17.40
C THR A 166 25.33 2.27 17.55
N ARG A 167 25.78 1.26 16.80
CA ARG A 167 27.19 0.83 16.84
C ARG A 167 28.13 1.93 16.31
N ARG A 168 27.79 2.62 15.23
CA ARG A 168 28.60 3.74 14.71
C ARG A 168 28.68 4.91 15.69
N ILE A 169 27.58 5.21 16.38
CA ILE A 169 27.56 6.28 17.41
C ILE A 169 28.41 5.87 18.59
N ALA A 170 28.35 4.61 19.02
CA ALA A 170 29.19 4.10 20.08
C ALA A 170 30.69 4.14 19.72
N ASP A 171 31.04 3.72 18.49
CA ASP A 171 32.43 3.76 18.01
C ASP A 171 32.93 5.22 17.91
N TRP A 172 32.07 6.16 17.47
CA TRP A 172 32.41 7.58 17.41
C TRP A 172 32.62 8.20 18.81
N ILE A 173 31.75 7.89 19.77
CA ILE A 173 31.93 8.33 21.17
C ILE A 173 33.18 7.73 21.75
N GLY A 174 33.46 6.45 21.50
CA GLY A 174 34.67 5.76 21.96
C GLY A 174 35.95 6.45 21.46
N SER A 175 36.03 6.78 20.18
CA SER A 175 37.17 7.47 19.59
C SER A 175 37.40 8.87 20.19
N PHE A 176 36.31 9.61 20.49
CA PHE A 176 36.41 10.91 21.16
C PHE A 176 36.96 10.82 22.60
N LEU A 177 36.61 9.77 23.32
CA LEU A 177 37.09 9.54 24.69
C LEU A 177 38.56 9.12 24.71
N GLU A 178 38.99 8.31 23.74
CA GLU A 178 40.42 7.90 23.61
C GLU A 178 41.30 9.11 23.23
N GLU A 179 40.86 9.96 22.31
CA GLU A 179 41.63 11.16 21.92
C GLU A 179 41.78 12.15 23.07
N LYS A 180 40.73 12.30 23.90
CA LYS A 180 40.81 13.16 25.11
C LYS A 180 41.72 12.61 26.19
N ASN A 181 41.81 11.29 26.34
CA ASN A 181 42.65 10.65 27.33
C ASN A 181 44.14 10.74 26.94
N HIS A 182 44.47 10.65 25.64
CA HIS A 182 45.84 10.86 25.13
C HIS A 182 46.31 12.32 25.29
N ARG A 183 45.41 13.28 25.27
CA ARG A 183 45.73 14.72 25.39
C ARG A 183 45.99 15.17 26.85
N ASN A 184 45.41 14.45 27.81
CA ASN A 184 45.55 14.77 29.27
C ASN A 184 46.59 13.92 30.00
N GLY A 185 47.26 12.98 29.33
CA GLY A 185 48.28 12.08 29.93
C GLY A 185 49.72 12.39 29.47
N GLY A 186 49.97 13.46 28.73
CA GLY A 186 51.29 14.00 28.38
C GLY A 186 51.49 15.36 28.98
#